data_d26ebdeb7b8f161dd72eee5109f8687b
#
_entry.id   d26ebdeb7b8f161dd72eee5109f8687b
#
_cell.length_a   1.000
_cell.length_b   1.000
_cell.length_c   1.000
_cell.angle_alpha   90.00
_cell.angle_beta   90.00
_cell.angle_gamma   90.00
#
_symmetry.space_group_name_H-M   'P 1'
#
loop_
_entity.id
_entity.type
_entity.pdbx_description
1 polymer ?
#
loop_
_entity_poly.entity_id
_entity_poly.type
_entity_poly.pdbx_seq_one_letter_code
_entity_poly.pdbx_strand_id
1 'polypeptide(L)'
;MRTSPISSIVRGLILVCGWAAVAYLFQRVIQVAKNSGFVAYDPFSILGIATSATEREIRRQYRRLSLEFHPDKVSSDSNKTKEEIESHYIEITKAYKSLTDEATRKNYEEYGNPDGRQEMTMGIALPTWIVDSKHNVLVLLVYGLIFGVGLPLLVARWWYGSRSRTKDGVLNATALSFFLRLKPSTHVDDIPRMMAETEEFSKDFVDRLRERDLPAYNELEKRTLDAYRELRDADLVTNDVPENVRRALVLLTAYQYRIDSGNANVEQIKLEMGHYAEKMLMSLLAISTAHNRLEQSNEIRHLLPHFVQAVPLHGGRVSELLQLPYMTLSLAKSLVPLEAVVKHGLQGLWKVPDAERRAILMRDKDGLTEEQYTTCMRALGEWPRLELVDAYYTVVGEEQVNAGSLMHLVLKLRLLPLKRDGSLLRNGRRLDARDKKYGEDCVRPGTLEADTLNEANAGREPMGYVHAPYFLEERVPGWFMQMGDPKSDHLIMSPTRFGDMSTTQLRIVTAPIIAPPESGVYTFQVEVNSDSYLGSRVVKVMKLTVSEPIVPRPDEEDEISDPEEDTIAGQMALMRGERVKPSNVVYEDDDDEDEDDDEGDDDDEEEDDARPHDDSD
;
A
#
# COMPACT_ATOMS: atom_id res chain seq x y z
N MET A 1 -12.55 -9.58 7.16
CA MET A 1 -12.59 -10.65 8.19
C MET A 1 -13.13 -10.08 9.49
N ARG A 2 -14.43 -10.21 9.74
CA ARG A 2 -14.95 -10.01 11.09
C ARG A 2 -14.45 -11.17 11.93
N THR A 3 -13.40 -10.92 12.70
CA THR A 3 -12.95 -11.86 13.75
C THR A 3 -14.16 -12.13 14.65
N SER A 4 -14.44 -13.40 14.92
CA SER A 4 -15.54 -13.77 15.82
C SER A 4 -15.41 -12.94 17.12
N PRO A 5 -16.53 -12.46 17.73
CA PRO A 5 -16.46 -11.64 18.94
C PRO A 5 -15.68 -12.32 20.06
N ILE A 6 -15.65 -13.66 20.10
CA ILE A 6 -14.86 -14.47 21.03
C ILE A 6 -13.35 -14.26 20.80
N SER A 7 -12.87 -14.17 19.55
CA SER A 7 -11.45 -13.96 19.27
C SER A 7 -11.00 -12.54 19.63
N SER A 8 -11.87 -11.56 19.48
CA SER A 8 -11.58 -10.17 19.89
C SER A 8 -11.54 -10.03 21.40
N ILE A 9 -12.45 -10.69 22.13
CA ILE A 9 -12.47 -10.73 23.60
C ILE A 9 -11.21 -11.42 24.13
N VAL A 10 -10.84 -12.57 23.56
CA VAL A 10 -9.62 -13.31 23.96
C VAL A 10 -8.36 -12.47 23.71
N ARG A 11 -8.25 -11.78 22.57
CA ARG A 11 -7.12 -10.87 22.27
C ARG A 11 -7.09 -9.69 23.27
N GLY A 12 -8.25 -9.10 23.57
CA GLY A 12 -8.36 -8.04 24.57
C GLY A 12 -7.91 -8.50 25.94
N LEU A 13 -8.30 -9.70 26.35
CA LEU A 13 -7.94 -10.28 27.64
C LEU A 13 -6.45 -10.59 27.74
N ILE A 14 -5.84 -11.14 26.68
CA ILE A 14 -4.38 -11.35 26.57
C ILE A 14 -3.62 -10.02 26.68
N LEU A 15 -4.10 -8.99 26.03
CA LEU A 15 -3.48 -7.67 26.05
C LEU A 15 -3.56 -7.01 27.43
N VAL A 16 -4.72 -7.10 28.10
CA VAL A 16 -4.90 -6.61 29.47
C VAL A 16 -4.03 -7.37 30.46
N CYS A 17 -3.99 -8.73 30.37
CA CYS A 17 -3.12 -9.54 31.21
C CYS A 17 -1.62 -9.24 30.96
N GLY A 18 -1.22 -9.01 29.70
CA GLY A 18 0.13 -8.62 29.35
C GLY A 18 0.52 -7.26 30.00
N TRP A 19 -0.31 -6.25 29.89
CA TRP A 19 -0.08 -4.96 30.51
C TRP A 19 -0.09 -5.01 32.04
N ALA A 20 -0.98 -5.82 32.65
CA ALA A 20 -1.00 -6.06 34.08
C ALA A 20 0.31 -6.72 34.58
N ALA A 21 0.83 -7.71 33.82
CA ALA A 21 2.11 -8.33 34.11
C ALA A 21 3.29 -7.33 34.00
N VAL A 22 3.30 -6.48 32.96
CA VAL A 22 4.31 -5.42 32.80
C VAL A 22 4.24 -4.42 33.96
N ALA A 23 3.06 -3.96 34.33
CA ALA A 23 2.88 -3.05 35.47
C ALA A 23 3.36 -3.67 36.79
N TYR A 24 3.04 -4.95 37.03
CA TYR A 24 3.52 -5.69 38.20
C TYR A 24 5.05 -5.81 38.23
N LEU A 25 5.66 -6.19 37.11
CA LEU A 25 7.12 -6.29 37.01
C LEU A 25 7.80 -4.93 37.19
N PHE A 26 7.23 -3.88 36.61
CA PHE A 26 7.73 -2.51 36.78
C PHE A 26 7.66 -2.05 38.25
N GLN A 27 6.55 -2.32 38.95
CA GLN A 27 6.41 -2.04 40.36
C GLN A 27 7.45 -2.83 41.18
N ARG A 28 7.73 -4.10 40.83
CA ARG A 28 8.77 -4.88 41.48
C ARG A 28 10.15 -4.30 41.25
N VAL A 29 10.49 -3.87 40.04
CA VAL A 29 11.76 -3.20 39.73
C VAL A 29 11.94 -1.94 40.55
N ILE A 30 10.90 -1.10 40.68
CA ILE A 30 10.93 0.12 41.53
C ILE A 30 11.15 -0.25 43.00
N GLN A 31 10.48 -1.29 43.52
CA GLN A 31 10.69 -1.75 44.90
C GLN A 31 12.11 -2.24 45.15
N VAL A 32 12.66 -3.03 44.22
CA VAL A 32 14.04 -3.51 44.29
C VAL A 32 15.02 -2.34 44.17
N ALA A 33 14.79 -1.39 43.27
CA ALA A 33 15.62 -0.18 43.12
C ALA A 33 15.60 0.69 44.35
N LYS A 34 14.45 0.82 45.05
CA LYS A 34 14.35 1.55 46.33
C LYS A 34 15.04 0.82 47.48
N ASN A 35 15.02 -0.50 47.47
CA ASN A 35 15.64 -1.34 48.50
C ASN A 35 17.12 -1.64 48.26
N SER A 36 17.57 -1.62 47.01
CA SER A 36 18.98 -1.70 46.65
C SER A 36 19.60 -0.30 46.75
N GLY A 37 19.84 0.15 47.97
CA GLY A 37 20.37 1.48 48.33
C GLY A 37 21.56 1.95 47.49
N PHE A 38 21.31 2.32 46.26
CA PHE A 38 22.22 3.13 45.45
C PHE A 38 22.12 4.59 45.90
N VAL A 39 22.28 4.79 47.21
CA VAL A 39 22.58 6.13 47.74
C VAL A 39 24.05 6.32 47.48
N ALA A 40 24.41 7.29 46.65
CA ALA A 40 25.79 7.70 46.48
C ALA A 40 26.37 7.96 47.87
N TYR A 41 27.45 7.27 48.22
CA TYR A 41 28.06 7.39 49.51
C TYR A 41 28.56 8.83 49.70
N ASP A 42 27.91 9.60 50.59
CA ASP A 42 28.30 10.98 50.88
C ASP A 42 28.77 11.11 52.35
N PRO A 43 30.10 11.14 52.55
CA PRO A 43 30.68 11.23 53.90
C PRO A 43 30.35 12.55 54.60
N PHE A 44 30.07 13.65 53.84
CA PHE A 44 29.73 14.93 54.42
C PHE A 44 28.31 14.93 55.04
N SER A 45 27.37 14.31 54.37
CA SER A 45 26.01 14.14 54.86
C SER A 45 25.94 13.20 56.08
N ILE A 46 26.74 12.13 56.10
CA ILE A 46 26.83 11.19 57.24
C ILE A 46 27.39 11.88 58.48
N LEU A 47 28.40 12.74 58.31
CA LEU A 47 28.97 13.51 59.43
C LEU A 47 28.17 14.78 59.77
N GLY A 48 27.19 15.18 58.94
CA GLY A 48 26.36 16.38 59.14
C GLY A 48 27.17 17.68 59.02
N ILE A 49 28.15 17.72 58.08
CA ILE A 49 29.04 18.88 57.83
C ILE A 49 28.91 19.39 56.42
N ALA A 50 29.25 20.63 56.18
CA ALA A 50 29.25 21.18 54.83
C ALA A 50 30.42 20.58 53.99
N THR A 51 30.23 20.48 52.70
CA THR A 51 31.27 19.97 51.74
C THR A 51 32.55 20.82 51.73
N SER A 52 32.47 22.08 52.22
CA SER A 52 33.58 23.01 52.37
C SER A 52 34.25 22.98 53.78
N ALA A 53 33.89 22.02 54.64
CA ALA A 53 34.39 21.91 55.99
C ALA A 53 35.92 21.66 56.03
N THR A 54 36.60 22.37 56.94
CA THR A 54 38.04 22.19 57.16
C THR A 54 38.34 20.91 57.92
N GLU A 55 39.54 20.38 57.80
CA GLU A 55 39.97 19.13 58.47
C GLU A 55 39.80 19.22 60.02
N ARG A 56 39.94 20.43 60.57
CA ARG A 56 39.72 20.65 62.01
C ARG A 56 38.25 20.51 62.38
N GLU A 57 37.32 20.94 61.54
CA GLU A 57 35.89 20.78 61.72
C GLU A 57 35.45 19.33 61.61
N ILE A 58 36.00 18.61 60.62
CA ILE A 58 35.75 17.17 60.42
C ILE A 58 36.16 16.40 61.66
N ARG A 59 37.35 16.64 62.18
CA ARG A 59 37.86 15.98 63.40
C ARG A 59 37.04 16.34 64.68
N ARG A 60 36.59 17.60 64.79
CA ARG A 60 35.75 18.05 65.87
C ARG A 60 34.38 17.38 65.87
N GLN A 61 33.77 17.31 64.69
CA GLN A 61 32.44 16.75 64.54
C GLN A 61 32.50 15.20 64.74
N TYR A 62 33.52 14.54 64.22
CA TYR A 62 33.73 13.11 64.46
C TYR A 62 33.84 12.80 65.94
N ARG A 63 34.63 13.58 66.70
CA ARG A 63 34.74 13.38 68.16
C ARG A 63 33.41 13.53 68.83
N ARG A 64 32.61 14.50 68.45
CA ARG A 64 31.27 14.69 68.97
C ARG A 64 30.35 13.53 68.73
N LEU A 65 30.23 13.09 67.47
CA LEU A 65 29.38 11.99 67.06
C LEU A 65 29.88 10.66 67.64
N SER A 66 31.20 10.44 67.69
CA SER A 66 31.82 9.24 68.28
C SER A 66 31.55 9.14 69.82
N LEU A 67 31.40 10.24 70.50
CA LEU A 67 31.01 10.25 71.91
C LEU A 67 29.52 10.05 72.15
N GLU A 68 28.71 10.52 71.17
CA GLU A 68 27.26 10.43 71.20
C GLU A 68 26.75 9.02 70.82
N PHE A 69 27.36 8.38 69.82
CA PHE A 69 26.96 7.10 69.30
C PHE A 69 27.92 5.95 69.71
N HIS A 70 28.72 6.15 70.82
CA HIS A 70 29.63 5.11 71.25
C HIS A 70 28.86 3.93 71.87
N PRO A 71 29.09 2.67 71.38
CA PRO A 71 28.31 1.49 71.79
C PRO A 71 28.36 1.20 73.26
N ASP A 72 29.42 1.68 74.00
CA ASP A 72 29.62 1.49 75.46
C ASP A 72 28.90 2.54 76.30
N LYS A 73 28.47 3.68 75.76
CA LYS A 73 27.88 4.78 76.51
C LYS A 73 26.36 4.97 76.32
N VAL A 74 25.78 4.18 75.45
CA VAL A 74 24.32 4.32 75.22
C VAL A 74 23.57 3.58 76.31
N SER A 75 22.96 4.36 77.24
CA SER A 75 22.06 3.84 78.22
C SER A 75 20.77 3.32 77.62
N SER A 76 20.14 2.33 78.22
CA SER A 76 19.00 1.51 77.80
C SER A 76 17.69 2.27 77.44
N ASP A 77 17.74 3.60 77.30
CA ASP A 77 16.55 4.49 77.16
C ASP A 77 16.37 5.01 75.74
N SER A 78 17.19 4.59 74.77
CA SER A 78 17.00 5.01 73.34
C SER A 78 16.16 4.01 72.59
N ASN A 79 15.18 4.47 71.83
CA ASN A 79 14.25 3.73 70.94
C ASN A 79 14.93 2.98 69.75
N LYS A 80 16.27 2.86 69.73
CA LYS A 80 17.04 2.22 68.67
C LYS A 80 17.67 0.92 69.19
N THR A 81 17.67 -0.08 68.35
CA THR A 81 18.33 -1.35 68.68
C THR A 81 19.85 -1.19 68.76
N LYS A 82 20.52 -1.99 69.62
CA LYS A 82 21.98 -1.95 69.80
C LYS A 82 22.72 -2.15 68.46
N GLU A 83 22.17 -2.96 67.57
CA GLU A 83 22.71 -3.23 66.24
C GLU A 83 22.61 -2.01 65.29
N GLU A 84 21.54 -1.21 65.39
CA GLU A 84 21.40 0.02 64.61
C GLU A 84 22.39 1.11 65.07
N ILE A 85 22.71 1.18 66.36
CA ILE A 85 23.67 2.13 66.88
C ILE A 85 25.08 1.75 66.47
N GLU A 86 25.40 0.46 66.50
CA GLU A 86 26.68 -0.06 66.07
C GLU A 86 26.92 0.11 64.56
N SER A 87 25.90 -0.14 63.74
CA SER A 87 25.98 0.09 62.29
C SER A 87 26.18 1.57 61.97
N HIS A 88 25.48 2.46 62.68
CA HIS A 88 25.63 3.91 62.48
C HIS A 88 27.00 4.44 62.96
N TYR A 89 27.55 3.88 64.04
CA TYR A 89 28.91 4.20 64.50
C TYR A 89 29.97 3.75 63.47
N ILE A 90 29.77 2.58 62.86
CA ILE A 90 30.63 2.10 61.78
C ILE A 90 30.58 3.03 60.56
N GLU A 91 29.39 3.51 60.19
CA GLU A 91 29.20 4.49 59.09
C GLU A 91 29.89 5.83 59.37
N ILE A 92 29.75 6.38 60.61
CA ILE A 92 30.43 7.61 61.06
C ILE A 92 31.96 7.42 60.99
N THR A 93 32.47 6.26 61.44
CA THR A 93 33.90 5.99 61.44
C THR A 93 34.43 5.84 60.04
N LYS A 94 33.65 5.20 59.15
CA LYS A 94 33.97 5.04 57.76
C LYS A 94 33.97 6.37 57.01
N ALA A 95 32.99 7.24 57.31
CA ALA A 95 32.90 8.59 56.76
C ALA A 95 34.06 9.50 57.22
N TYR A 96 34.51 9.36 58.46
CA TYR A 96 35.69 10.07 58.95
C TYR A 96 36.96 9.63 58.24
N LYS A 97 37.17 8.28 58.11
CA LYS A 97 38.34 7.74 57.43
C LYS A 97 38.37 8.12 55.95
N SER A 98 37.23 8.16 55.27
CA SER A 98 37.15 8.55 53.86
C SER A 98 37.56 10.02 53.61
N LEU A 99 37.53 10.88 54.64
CA LEU A 99 37.93 12.28 54.52
C LEU A 99 39.31 12.61 55.12
N THR A 100 39.88 11.73 55.98
CA THR A 100 41.14 12.00 56.70
C THR A 100 42.26 11.04 56.41
N ASP A 101 41.99 9.83 56.00
CA ASP A 101 43.00 8.83 55.66
C ASP A 101 43.35 8.90 54.17
N GLU A 102 44.60 9.07 53.81
CA GLU A 102 45.06 9.35 52.47
C GLU A 102 44.67 8.25 51.45
N ALA A 103 44.72 6.97 51.90
CA ALA A 103 44.35 5.85 51.03
C ALA A 103 42.86 5.74 50.75
N THR A 104 42.02 5.86 51.81
CA THR A 104 40.56 5.80 51.72
C THR A 104 39.98 7.06 51.07
N ARG A 105 40.61 8.21 51.28
CA ARG A 105 40.29 9.47 50.60
C ARG A 105 40.50 9.39 49.08
N LYS A 106 41.64 8.88 48.67
CA LYS A 106 41.95 8.65 47.23
C LYS A 106 40.94 7.70 46.59
N ASN A 107 40.57 6.63 47.27
CA ASN A 107 39.55 5.70 46.80
C ASN A 107 38.18 6.39 46.69
N TYR A 108 37.82 7.27 47.64
CA TYR A 108 36.58 8.05 47.56
C TYR A 108 36.57 9.08 46.44
N GLU A 109 37.68 9.80 46.24
CA GLU A 109 37.83 10.77 45.15
C GLU A 109 37.80 10.13 43.76
N GLU A 110 38.39 8.89 43.62
CA GLU A 110 38.51 8.22 42.35
C GLU A 110 37.29 7.32 42.01
N TYR A 111 36.69 6.66 42.99
CA TYR A 111 35.60 5.69 42.79
C TYR A 111 34.28 6.03 43.47
N GLY A 112 34.21 7.17 44.17
CA GLY A 112 33.00 7.57 44.94
C GLY A 112 32.67 6.68 46.11
N ASN A 113 33.58 5.73 46.46
CA ASN A 113 33.40 4.82 47.59
C ASN A 113 34.76 4.59 48.33
N PRO A 114 34.80 4.68 49.70
CA PRO A 114 36.00 4.53 50.46
C PRO A 114 36.62 3.13 50.37
N ASP A 115 35.82 2.09 50.03
CA ASP A 115 36.29 0.72 49.89
C ASP A 115 36.94 0.43 48.53
N GLY A 116 37.07 1.45 47.67
CA GLY A 116 37.64 1.34 46.32
C GLY A 116 36.59 0.92 45.25
N ARG A 117 37.08 0.39 44.12
CA ARG A 117 36.23 -0.01 42.97
C ARG A 117 35.30 -1.14 43.40
N GLN A 118 34.02 -0.87 43.45
CA GLN A 118 33.02 -1.92 43.64
C GLN A 118 32.82 -2.67 42.30
N GLU A 119 33.08 -3.95 42.29
CA GLU A 119 32.68 -4.78 41.16
C GLU A 119 31.17 -4.96 41.13
N MET A 120 30.52 -4.26 40.15
CA MET A 120 29.11 -4.53 39.88
C MET A 120 29.01 -5.90 39.20
N THR A 121 28.75 -6.92 39.95
CA THR A 121 28.29 -8.20 39.40
C THR A 121 26.86 -8.00 38.91
N MET A 122 26.67 -7.79 37.60
CA MET A 122 25.35 -7.88 36.99
C MET A 122 24.87 -9.34 37.07
N GLY A 123 24.25 -9.68 38.16
CA GLY A 123 23.51 -10.94 38.29
C GLY A 123 22.23 -10.83 37.45
N ILE A 124 22.02 -11.70 36.45
CA ILE A 124 20.73 -11.91 35.85
C ILE A 124 19.79 -12.38 36.96
N ALA A 125 18.80 -11.58 37.33
CA ALA A 125 17.84 -11.94 38.38
C ALA A 125 16.89 -13.05 37.86
N LEU A 126 17.42 -14.27 37.78
CA LEU A 126 16.59 -15.45 37.51
C LEU A 126 15.84 -15.81 38.79
N PRO A 127 14.57 -16.20 38.71
CA PRO A 127 13.83 -16.73 39.83
C PRO A 127 14.59 -17.92 40.46
N THR A 128 14.66 -17.97 41.79
CA THR A 128 15.43 -18.95 42.53
C THR A 128 15.11 -20.40 42.17
N TRP A 129 13.85 -20.68 41.79
CA TRP A 129 13.43 -22.03 41.36
C TRP A 129 14.07 -22.49 40.04
N ILE A 130 14.55 -21.55 39.18
CA ILE A 130 15.25 -21.87 37.93
C ILE A 130 16.73 -22.23 38.21
N VAL A 131 17.32 -21.63 39.24
CA VAL A 131 18.73 -21.78 39.59
C VAL A 131 18.95 -22.95 40.58
N ASP A 132 17.88 -23.40 41.25
CA ASP A 132 17.97 -24.48 42.24
C ASP A 132 18.31 -25.82 41.55
N SER A 133 19.41 -26.44 41.99
CA SER A 133 19.94 -27.68 41.43
C SER A 133 18.94 -28.85 41.40
N LYS A 134 17.92 -28.82 42.26
CA LYS A 134 16.83 -29.81 42.27
C LYS A 134 15.94 -29.76 41.03
N HIS A 135 15.85 -28.60 40.38
CA HIS A 135 14.94 -28.37 39.23
C HIS A 135 15.70 -28.31 37.89
N ASN A 136 17.02 -28.38 37.88
CA ASN A 136 17.84 -28.24 36.66
C ASN A 136 17.41 -29.18 35.52
N VAL A 137 17.08 -30.43 35.80
CA VAL A 137 16.63 -31.39 34.79
C VAL A 137 15.27 -30.98 34.23
N LEU A 138 14.37 -30.52 35.09
CA LEU A 138 13.02 -30.07 34.67
C LEU A 138 13.11 -28.78 33.85
N VAL A 139 13.94 -27.84 34.27
CA VAL A 139 14.18 -26.59 33.55
C VAL A 139 14.78 -26.89 32.16
N LEU A 140 15.80 -27.76 32.11
CA LEU A 140 16.43 -28.19 30.85
C LEU A 140 15.43 -28.89 29.92
N LEU A 141 14.56 -29.75 30.48
CA LEU A 141 13.50 -30.42 29.71
C LEU A 141 12.49 -29.42 29.14
N VAL A 142 12.04 -28.43 29.94
CA VAL A 142 11.13 -27.37 29.48
C VAL A 142 11.79 -26.54 28.39
N TYR A 143 13.06 -26.14 28.55
CA TYR A 143 13.82 -25.46 27.51
C TYR A 143 13.93 -26.28 26.23
N GLY A 144 14.31 -27.56 26.37
CA GLY A 144 14.40 -28.50 25.25
C GLY A 144 13.06 -28.67 24.52
N LEU A 145 11.96 -28.73 25.28
CA LEU A 145 10.60 -28.83 24.70
C LEU A 145 10.16 -27.55 24.01
N ILE A 146 10.39 -26.36 24.61
CA ILE A 146 10.02 -25.09 24.03
C ILE A 146 10.85 -24.77 22.79
N PHE A 147 12.17 -24.83 22.90
CA PHE A 147 13.08 -24.45 21.82
C PHE A 147 13.36 -25.56 20.82
N GLY A 148 13.39 -26.84 21.28
CA GLY A 148 13.64 -28.01 20.41
C GLY A 148 12.42 -28.49 19.67
N VAL A 149 11.21 -28.33 20.22
CA VAL A 149 9.98 -28.84 19.62
C VAL A 149 8.98 -27.71 19.36
N GLY A 150 8.67 -26.91 20.37
CA GLY A 150 7.63 -25.89 20.30
C GLY A 150 7.93 -24.80 19.26
N LEU A 151 9.13 -24.22 19.32
CA LEU A 151 9.55 -23.17 18.38
C LEU A 151 9.62 -23.69 16.92
N PRO A 152 10.28 -24.84 16.63
CA PRO A 152 10.28 -25.41 15.28
C PRO A 152 8.88 -25.73 14.75
N LEU A 153 8.00 -26.30 15.59
CA LEU A 153 6.61 -26.56 15.20
C LEU A 153 5.83 -25.25 14.90
N LEU A 154 6.03 -24.22 15.71
CA LEU A 154 5.40 -22.91 15.50
C LEU A 154 5.89 -22.28 14.20
N VAL A 155 7.20 -22.30 13.96
CA VAL A 155 7.82 -21.79 12.72
C VAL A 155 7.34 -22.61 11.52
N ALA A 156 7.34 -23.95 11.61
CA ALA A 156 6.84 -24.81 10.55
C ALA A 156 5.37 -24.53 10.23
N ARG A 157 4.50 -24.43 11.26
CA ARG A 157 3.07 -24.10 11.08
C ARG A 157 2.88 -22.72 10.42
N TRP A 158 3.65 -21.72 10.85
CA TRP A 158 3.63 -20.39 10.24
C TRP A 158 4.13 -20.43 8.79
N TRP A 159 5.25 -21.12 8.54
CA TRP A 159 5.86 -21.25 7.22
C TRP A 159 4.95 -22.00 6.22
N TYR A 160 4.43 -23.16 6.61
CA TYR A 160 3.51 -23.92 5.76
C TYR A 160 2.20 -23.19 5.55
N GLY A 161 1.65 -22.53 6.58
CA GLY A 161 0.46 -21.70 6.47
C GLY A 161 0.65 -20.49 5.54
N SER A 162 1.79 -19.84 5.60
CA SER A 162 2.14 -18.70 4.73
C SER A 162 2.36 -19.11 3.28
N ARG A 163 2.91 -20.31 3.02
CA ARG A 163 3.16 -20.83 1.67
C ARG A 163 1.98 -21.53 1.02
N SER A 164 0.90 -21.76 1.73
CA SER A 164 -0.28 -22.42 1.15
C SER A 164 -1.08 -21.50 0.21
N ARG A 165 -0.83 -20.19 0.25
CA ARG A 165 -1.55 -19.18 -0.52
C ARG A 165 -0.60 -18.38 -1.42
N THR A 166 -1.14 -17.97 -2.59
CA THR A 166 -0.49 -17.03 -3.52
C THR A 166 -0.46 -15.61 -2.95
N LYS A 167 0.22 -14.69 -3.63
CA LYS A 167 0.21 -13.25 -3.30
C LYS A 167 -1.20 -12.66 -3.28
N ASP A 168 -2.08 -13.16 -4.15
CA ASP A 168 -3.48 -12.73 -4.26
C ASP A 168 -4.37 -13.32 -3.16
N GLY A 169 -3.82 -14.18 -2.29
CA GLY A 169 -4.54 -14.79 -1.17
C GLY A 169 -5.35 -16.04 -1.53
N VAL A 170 -5.20 -16.57 -2.74
CA VAL A 170 -5.82 -17.82 -3.24
C VAL A 170 -4.93 -19.01 -2.89
N LEU A 171 -5.51 -20.20 -2.66
CA LEU A 171 -4.74 -21.43 -2.41
C LEU A 171 -3.86 -21.79 -3.61
N ASN A 172 -2.65 -22.28 -3.35
CA ASN A 172 -1.75 -22.74 -4.41
C ASN A 172 -2.34 -23.88 -5.23
N ALA A 173 -3.15 -24.74 -4.61
CA ALA A 173 -3.87 -25.81 -5.30
C ALA A 173 -4.87 -25.24 -6.32
N THR A 174 -5.58 -24.16 -5.96
CA THR A 174 -6.51 -23.45 -6.84
C THR A 174 -5.77 -22.76 -7.98
N ALA A 175 -4.66 -22.05 -7.69
CA ALA A 175 -3.84 -21.42 -8.73
C ALA A 175 -3.29 -22.47 -9.72
N LEU A 176 -2.84 -23.61 -9.23
CA LEU A 176 -2.41 -24.74 -10.07
C LEU A 176 -3.57 -25.30 -10.92
N SER A 177 -4.75 -25.46 -10.33
CA SER A 177 -5.96 -25.89 -11.05
C SER A 177 -6.30 -24.91 -12.18
N PHE A 178 -6.25 -23.62 -11.92
CA PHE A 178 -6.45 -22.57 -12.93
C PHE A 178 -5.40 -22.63 -14.03
N PHE A 179 -4.13 -22.77 -13.68
CA PHE A 179 -3.03 -22.88 -14.65
C PHE A 179 -3.22 -24.06 -15.60
N LEU A 180 -3.65 -25.23 -15.09
CA LEU A 180 -3.85 -26.43 -15.90
C LEU A 180 -5.12 -26.37 -16.76
N ARG A 181 -6.16 -25.66 -16.32
CA ARG A 181 -7.47 -25.63 -16.98
C ARG A 181 -7.66 -24.43 -17.91
N LEU A 182 -6.97 -23.33 -17.69
CA LEU A 182 -7.07 -22.13 -18.51
C LEU A 182 -6.45 -22.38 -19.90
N LYS A 183 -7.29 -22.81 -20.85
CA LYS A 183 -6.91 -23.10 -22.23
C LYS A 183 -7.22 -21.90 -23.14
N PRO A 184 -6.61 -21.82 -24.34
CA PRO A 184 -6.95 -20.79 -25.33
C PRO A 184 -8.43 -20.73 -25.70
N SER A 185 -9.10 -21.90 -25.65
CA SER A 185 -10.52 -22.06 -25.96
C SER A 185 -11.46 -21.84 -24.79
N THR A 186 -10.95 -21.43 -23.60
CA THR A 186 -11.78 -21.15 -22.43
C THR A 186 -12.53 -19.84 -22.64
N HIS A 187 -13.85 -19.91 -22.62
CA HIS A 187 -14.74 -18.75 -22.76
C HIS A 187 -15.08 -18.14 -21.39
N VAL A 188 -15.55 -16.90 -21.39
CA VAL A 188 -16.03 -16.17 -20.19
C VAL A 188 -17.03 -17.00 -19.39
N ASP A 189 -17.87 -17.77 -20.06
CA ASP A 189 -18.91 -18.62 -19.46
C ASP A 189 -18.37 -19.75 -18.60
N ASP A 190 -17.15 -20.21 -18.90
CA ASP A 190 -16.51 -21.31 -18.18
C ASP A 190 -15.87 -20.84 -16.87
N ILE A 191 -15.57 -19.55 -16.75
CA ILE A 191 -14.83 -19.00 -15.61
C ILE A 191 -15.60 -19.17 -14.28
N PRO A 192 -16.90 -18.85 -14.15
CA PRO A 192 -17.65 -19.09 -12.93
C PRO A 192 -17.68 -20.57 -12.50
N ARG A 193 -17.76 -21.48 -13.48
CA ARG A 193 -17.68 -22.92 -13.23
C ARG A 193 -16.30 -23.33 -12.74
N MET A 194 -15.23 -22.84 -13.40
CA MET A 194 -13.86 -23.08 -12.94
C MET A 194 -13.64 -22.59 -11.50
N MET A 195 -14.20 -21.44 -11.15
CA MET A 195 -14.14 -20.91 -9.79
C MET A 195 -14.93 -21.79 -8.81
N ALA A 196 -16.14 -22.23 -9.17
CA ALA A 196 -16.97 -23.10 -8.34
C ALA A 196 -16.34 -24.47 -8.06
N GLU A 197 -15.49 -24.98 -8.95
CA GLU A 197 -14.78 -26.25 -8.80
C GLU A 197 -13.54 -26.17 -7.91
N THR A 198 -13.14 -24.98 -7.45
CA THR A 198 -12.00 -24.79 -6.52
C THR A 198 -12.31 -25.32 -5.13
N GLU A 199 -11.26 -25.68 -4.38
CA GLU A 199 -11.44 -26.17 -3.01
C GLU A 199 -12.07 -25.11 -2.10
N GLU A 200 -11.73 -23.84 -2.26
CA GLU A 200 -12.30 -22.75 -1.48
C GLU A 200 -13.82 -22.67 -1.67
N PHE A 201 -14.30 -22.72 -2.91
CA PHE A 201 -15.73 -22.59 -3.17
C PHE A 201 -16.49 -23.88 -2.93
N SER A 202 -15.98 -25.00 -3.43
CA SER A 202 -16.69 -26.30 -3.33
C SER A 202 -16.64 -26.95 -1.97
N LYS A 203 -15.64 -26.61 -1.13
CA LYS A 203 -15.50 -27.16 0.22
C LYS A 203 -15.61 -26.06 1.28
N ASP A 204 -14.64 -25.15 1.39
CA ASP A 204 -14.54 -24.21 2.50
C ASP A 204 -15.81 -23.36 2.69
N PHE A 205 -16.44 -22.88 1.61
CA PHE A 205 -17.65 -22.10 1.69
C PHE A 205 -18.92 -22.98 1.78
N VAL A 206 -19.02 -24.05 0.97
CA VAL A 206 -20.19 -24.92 0.95
C VAL A 206 -20.34 -25.72 2.24
N ASP A 207 -19.25 -26.18 2.86
CA ASP A 207 -19.28 -26.90 4.14
C ASP A 207 -19.76 -26.04 5.32
N ARG A 208 -19.83 -24.73 5.15
CA ARG A 208 -20.40 -23.79 6.13
C ARG A 208 -21.94 -23.77 6.11
N LEU A 209 -22.57 -24.35 5.07
CA LEU A 209 -24.01 -24.55 5.01
C LEU A 209 -24.39 -25.68 5.98
N ARG A 210 -25.18 -25.35 7.00
CA ARG A 210 -25.65 -26.29 8.01
C ARG A 210 -26.96 -26.96 7.54
N GLU A 211 -27.27 -28.10 8.05
CA GLU A 211 -28.54 -28.80 7.72
C GLU A 211 -29.79 -27.92 7.88
N ARG A 212 -29.81 -27.05 8.88
CA ARG A 212 -30.89 -26.09 9.12
C ARG A 212 -31.03 -25.01 8.02
N ASP A 213 -29.98 -24.76 7.23
CA ASP A 213 -29.94 -23.75 6.18
C ASP A 213 -30.39 -24.33 4.82
N LEU A 214 -30.44 -25.67 4.68
CA LEU A 214 -30.78 -26.35 3.44
C LEU A 214 -32.18 -25.99 2.86
N PRO A 215 -33.24 -25.83 3.66
CA PRO A 215 -34.52 -25.41 3.10
C PRO A 215 -34.46 -24.04 2.43
N ALA A 216 -33.77 -23.05 3.05
CA ALA A 216 -33.60 -21.73 2.48
C ALA A 216 -32.67 -21.77 1.24
N TYR A 217 -31.65 -22.62 1.27
CA TYR A 217 -30.76 -22.83 0.11
C TYR A 217 -31.57 -23.46 -1.07
N ASN A 218 -32.37 -24.45 -0.86
CA ASN A 218 -33.15 -25.09 -1.92
C ASN A 218 -34.14 -24.12 -2.58
N GLU A 219 -34.76 -23.24 -1.80
CA GLU A 219 -35.63 -22.20 -2.33
C GLU A 219 -34.79 -21.15 -3.12
N LEU A 220 -33.62 -20.77 -2.61
CA LEU A 220 -32.66 -19.89 -3.32
C LEU A 220 -32.23 -20.52 -4.64
N GLU A 221 -31.90 -21.82 -4.64
CA GLU A 221 -31.50 -22.55 -5.85
C GLU A 221 -32.58 -22.49 -6.91
N LYS A 222 -33.82 -22.83 -6.56
CA LYS A 222 -34.96 -22.78 -7.48
C LYS A 222 -35.11 -21.40 -8.12
N ARG A 223 -35.14 -20.35 -7.29
CA ARG A 223 -35.28 -18.95 -7.75
C ARG A 223 -34.11 -18.52 -8.62
N THR A 224 -32.89 -18.99 -8.32
CA THR A 224 -31.68 -18.69 -9.09
C THR A 224 -31.71 -19.35 -10.45
N LEU A 225 -32.09 -20.63 -10.52
CA LEU A 225 -32.20 -21.35 -11.78
C LEU A 225 -33.28 -20.76 -12.70
N ASP A 226 -34.44 -20.38 -12.12
CA ASP A 226 -35.53 -19.74 -12.86
C ASP A 226 -35.08 -18.37 -13.41
N ALA A 227 -34.42 -17.53 -12.59
CA ALA A 227 -33.92 -16.22 -13.03
C ALA A 227 -32.81 -16.33 -14.09
N TYR A 228 -31.96 -17.35 -14.00
CA TYR A 228 -30.90 -17.59 -14.97
C TYR A 228 -31.48 -18.00 -16.33
N ARG A 229 -32.45 -18.95 -16.35
CA ARG A 229 -33.16 -19.37 -17.57
C ARG A 229 -33.88 -18.20 -18.24
N GLU A 230 -34.55 -17.37 -17.44
CA GLU A 230 -35.27 -16.19 -17.95
C GLU A 230 -34.33 -15.20 -18.69
N LEU A 231 -33.08 -15.07 -18.26
CA LEU A 231 -32.14 -14.11 -18.86
C LEU A 231 -31.33 -14.70 -20.02
N ARG A 232 -31.02 -15.99 -19.99
CA ARG A 232 -30.09 -16.63 -20.95
C ARG A 232 -30.72 -17.70 -21.86
N ASP A 233 -31.90 -18.20 -21.52
CA ASP A 233 -32.52 -19.35 -22.20
C ASP A 233 -31.62 -20.61 -22.21
N ALA A 234 -30.91 -20.83 -21.11
CA ALA A 234 -29.98 -21.95 -20.91
C ALA A 234 -30.03 -22.46 -19.47
N ASP A 235 -29.59 -23.69 -19.27
CA ASP A 235 -29.42 -24.26 -17.93
C ASP A 235 -28.07 -23.90 -17.33
N LEU A 236 -28.10 -23.40 -16.10
CA LEU A 236 -26.90 -23.08 -15.32
C LEU A 236 -26.09 -24.33 -14.97
N VAL A 237 -26.80 -25.44 -14.67
CA VAL A 237 -26.22 -26.66 -14.14
C VAL A 237 -26.63 -27.84 -15.02
N THR A 238 -25.64 -28.60 -15.45
CA THR A 238 -25.83 -29.90 -16.12
C THR A 238 -25.81 -31.04 -15.10
N ASN A 239 -26.37 -32.21 -15.46
CA ASN A 239 -26.46 -33.35 -14.55
C ASN A 239 -25.11 -33.95 -14.13
N ASP A 240 -24.01 -33.60 -14.80
CA ASP A 240 -22.67 -34.14 -14.57
C ASP A 240 -21.88 -33.40 -13.49
N VAL A 241 -22.45 -32.35 -12.89
CA VAL A 241 -21.74 -31.49 -11.94
C VAL A 241 -21.89 -32.07 -10.52
N PRO A 242 -20.79 -32.27 -9.77
CA PRO A 242 -20.85 -32.69 -8.38
C PRO A 242 -21.70 -31.76 -7.53
N GLU A 243 -22.40 -32.31 -6.53
CA GLU A 243 -23.35 -31.56 -5.68
C GLU A 243 -22.72 -30.33 -5.01
N ASN A 244 -21.49 -30.45 -4.48
CA ASN A 244 -20.76 -29.35 -3.86
C ASN A 244 -20.41 -28.23 -4.86
N VAL A 245 -20.01 -28.57 -6.07
CA VAL A 245 -19.74 -27.61 -7.15
C VAL A 245 -21.02 -26.93 -7.62
N ARG A 246 -22.11 -27.71 -7.73
CA ARG A 246 -23.44 -27.20 -8.04
C ARG A 246 -23.88 -26.15 -7.01
N ARG A 247 -23.73 -26.45 -5.71
CA ARG A 247 -24.05 -25.52 -4.63
C ARG A 247 -23.21 -24.24 -4.71
N ALA A 248 -21.91 -24.36 -4.97
CA ALA A 248 -21.04 -23.22 -5.13
C ALA A 248 -21.45 -22.35 -6.33
N LEU A 249 -21.73 -22.97 -7.48
CA LEU A 249 -22.15 -22.27 -8.68
C LEU A 249 -23.49 -21.54 -8.50
N VAL A 250 -24.45 -22.17 -7.83
CA VAL A 250 -25.76 -21.56 -7.51
C VAL A 250 -25.57 -20.36 -6.59
N LEU A 251 -24.77 -20.47 -5.52
CA LEU A 251 -24.50 -19.34 -4.61
C LEU A 251 -23.82 -18.16 -5.32
N LEU A 252 -22.85 -18.46 -6.20
CA LEU A 252 -22.14 -17.43 -6.97
C LEU A 252 -23.08 -16.72 -7.94
N THR A 253 -23.94 -17.47 -8.61
CA THR A 253 -24.94 -16.90 -9.53
C THR A 253 -26.02 -16.14 -8.78
N ALA A 254 -26.50 -16.66 -7.62
CA ALA A 254 -27.44 -15.95 -6.75
C ALA A 254 -26.89 -14.61 -6.25
N TYR A 255 -25.57 -14.54 -6.01
CA TYR A 255 -24.89 -13.28 -5.69
C TYR A 255 -25.00 -12.28 -6.86
N GLN A 256 -24.67 -12.70 -8.08
CA GLN A 256 -24.73 -11.83 -9.26
C GLN A 256 -26.14 -11.39 -9.63
N TYR A 257 -27.15 -12.25 -9.40
CA TYR A 257 -28.55 -11.93 -9.65
C TYR A 257 -29.22 -11.19 -8.48
N ARG A 258 -28.48 -10.94 -7.38
CA ARG A 258 -28.97 -10.25 -6.18
C ARG A 258 -30.19 -10.91 -5.56
N ILE A 259 -30.29 -12.24 -5.62
CA ILE A 259 -31.41 -12.98 -5.08
C ILE A 259 -31.20 -13.17 -3.58
N ASP A 260 -32.15 -12.67 -2.78
CA ASP A 260 -32.11 -12.80 -1.32
C ASP A 260 -32.50 -14.23 -0.91
N SER A 261 -31.71 -14.83 -0.02
CA SER A 261 -31.97 -16.19 0.51
C SER A 261 -32.97 -16.23 1.64
N GLY A 262 -33.30 -15.11 2.28
CA GLY A 262 -34.11 -15.04 3.48
C GLY A 262 -33.46 -15.68 4.73
N ASN A 263 -32.24 -16.19 4.65
CA ASN A 263 -31.47 -16.80 5.74
C ASN A 263 -30.16 -16.08 5.92
N ALA A 264 -29.89 -15.55 7.11
CA ALA A 264 -28.70 -14.73 7.39
C ALA A 264 -27.37 -15.49 7.16
N ASN A 265 -27.32 -16.81 7.44
CA ASN A 265 -26.09 -17.59 7.22
C ASN A 265 -25.82 -17.81 5.72
N VAL A 266 -26.85 -18.19 4.96
CA VAL A 266 -26.74 -18.37 3.50
C VAL A 266 -26.37 -17.05 2.82
N GLU A 267 -26.99 -15.95 3.26
CA GLU A 267 -26.71 -14.61 2.74
C GLU A 267 -25.26 -14.19 3.00
N GLN A 268 -24.76 -14.44 4.21
CA GLN A 268 -23.38 -14.14 4.54
C GLN A 268 -22.40 -14.96 3.69
N ILE A 269 -22.63 -16.27 3.51
CA ILE A 269 -21.79 -17.14 2.67
C ILE A 269 -21.79 -16.63 1.24
N LYS A 270 -22.95 -16.31 0.67
CA LYS A 270 -23.12 -15.78 -0.68
C LYS A 270 -22.32 -14.48 -0.89
N LEU A 271 -22.44 -13.53 0.04
CA LEU A 271 -21.72 -12.25 -0.04
C LEU A 271 -20.20 -12.43 0.09
N GLU A 272 -19.75 -13.29 1.00
CA GLU A 272 -18.33 -13.59 1.17
C GLU A 272 -17.76 -14.31 -0.06
N MET A 273 -18.50 -15.21 -0.70
CA MET A 273 -18.10 -15.85 -1.96
C MET A 273 -17.96 -14.84 -3.08
N GLY A 274 -18.94 -13.92 -3.23
CA GLY A 274 -18.89 -12.86 -4.24
C GLY A 274 -17.67 -11.94 -4.06
N HIS A 275 -17.35 -11.58 -2.82
CA HIS A 275 -16.15 -10.81 -2.51
C HIS A 275 -14.86 -11.59 -2.78
N TYR A 276 -14.82 -12.88 -2.44
CA TYR A 276 -13.65 -13.73 -2.69
C TYR A 276 -13.41 -14.01 -4.18
N ALA A 277 -14.48 -13.97 -5.00
CA ALA A 277 -14.39 -14.14 -6.45
C ALA A 277 -13.45 -13.14 -7.12
N GLU A 278 -13.34 -11.92 -6.62
CA GLU A 278 -12.38 -10.93 -7.11
C GLU A 278 -10.94 -11.45 -7.01
N LYS A 279 -10.56 -12.04 -5.86
CA LYS A 279 -9.20 -12.59 -5.66
C LYS A 279 -8.91 -13.74 -6.62
N MET A 280 -9.91 -14.57 -6.89
CA MET A 280 -9.80 -15.63 -7.89
C MET A 280 -9.61 -15.09 -9.30
N LEU A 281 -10.37 -14.05 -9.67
CA LEU A 281 -10.22 -13.39 -10.97
C LEU A 281 -8.85 -12.72 -11.13
N MET A 282 -8.32 -12.11 -10.06
CA MET A 282 -6.96 -11.54 -10.09
C MET A 282 -5.89 -12.62 -10.27
N SER A 283 -6.06 -13.79 -9.64
CA SER A 283 -5.19 -14.94 -9.84
C SER A 283 -5.28 -15.49 -11.29
N LEU A 284 -6.49 -15.61 -11.84
CA LEU A 284 -6.70 -15.98 -13.25
C LEU A 284 -6.07 -14.96 -14.20
N LEU A 285 -6.20 -13.68 -13.92
CA LEU A 285 -5.58 -12.61 -14.70
C LEU A 285 -4.05 -12.72 -14.69
N ALA A 286 -3.45 -12.99 -13.55
CA ALA A 286 -2.01 -13.20 -13.43
C ALA A 286 -1.53 -14.40 -14.26
N ILE A 287 -2.29 -15.50 -14.27
CA ILE A 287 -2.00 -16.70 -15.07
C ILE A 287 -2.15 -16.41 -16.57
N SER A 288 -3.24 -15.76 -16.98
CA SER A 288 -3.48 -15.35 -18.37
C SER A 288 -2.36 -14.42 -18.89
N THR A 289 -1.91 -13.51 -18.04
CA THR A 289 -0.77 -12.61 -18.30
C THR A 289 0.54 -13.40 -18.47
N ALA A 290 0.79 -14.38 -17.62
CA ALA A 290 1.97 -15.26 -17.72
C ALA A 290 1.97 -16.08 -19.01
N HIS A 291 0.80 -16.37 -19.57
CA HIS A 291 0.64 -17.01 -20.87
C HIS A 291 0.66 -16.05 -22.07
N ASN A 292 0.81 -14.74 -21.83
CA ASN A 292 0.81 -13.67 -22.82
C ASN A 292 -0.43 -13.64 -23.73
N ARG A 293 -1.63 -13.97 -23.21
CA ARG A 293 -2.88 -14.02 -24.00
C ARG A 293 -3.70 -12.74 -23.82
N LEU A 294 -3.87 -12.02 -24.92
CA LEU A 294 -4.58 -10.74 -24.92
C LEU A 294 -6.08 -10.90 -24.71
N GLU A 295 -6.74 -11.76 -25.50
CA GLU A 295 -8.20 -11.93 -25.48
C GLU A 295 -8.66 -12.44 -24.12
N GLN A 296 -8.01 -13.48 -23.60
CA GLN A 296 -8.31 -14.07 -22.31
C GLN A 296 -8.11 -13.08 -21.14
N SER A 297 -7.02 -12.30 -21.19
CA SER A 297 -6.77 -11.23 -20.22
C SER A 297 -7.87 -10.17 -20.27
N ASN A 298 -8.34 -9.80 -21.47
CA ASN A 298 -9.46 -8.87 -21.66
C ASN A 298 -10.75 -9.42 -21.02
N GLU A 299 -11.10 -10.66 -21.34
CA GLU A 299 -12.31 -11.31 -20.81
C GLU A 299 -12.33 -11.37 -19.27
N ILE A 300 -11.22 -11.80 -18.66
CA ILE A 300 -11.11 -11.87 -17.20
C ILE A 300 -11.26 -10.46 -16.58
N ARG A 301 -10.63 -9.44 -17.16
CA ARG A 301 -10.77 -8.06 -16.67
C ARG A 301 -12.18 -7.51 -16.80
N HIS A 302 -12.90 -7.89 -17.86
CA HIS A 302 -14.29 -7.50 -18.06
C HIS A 302 -15.24 -8.17 -17.04
N LEU A 303 -14.85 -9.31 -16.46
CA LEU A 303 -15.62 -9.96 -15.39
C LEU A 303 -15.52 -9.25 -14.04
N LEU A 304 -14.40 -8.57 -13.74
CA LEU A 304 -14.19 -7.94 -12.44
C LEU A 304 -15.34 -7.01 -12.02
N PRO A 305 -15.80 -6.05 -12.84
CA PRO A 305 -16.90 -5.18 -12.43
C PRO A 305 -18.23 -5.92 -12.25
N HIS A 306 -18.45 -7.08 -12.89
CA HIS A 306 -19.64 -7.89 -12.65
C HIS A 306 -19.70 -8.45 -11.23
N PHE A 307 -18.56 -8.87 -10.68
CA PHE A 307 -18.47 -9.35 -9.31
C PHE A 307 -18.46 -8.21 -8.29
N VAL A 308 -17.81 -7.09 -8.58
CA VAL A 308 -17.83 -5.92 -7.72
C VAL A 308 -19.24 -5.35 -7.57
N GLN A 309 -19.96 -5.23 -8.68
CA GLN A 309 -21.31 -4.69 -8.71
C GLN A 309 -22.40 -5.72 -8.40
N ALA A 310 -22.06 -7.01 -8.26
CA ALA A 310 -23.03 -8.09 -8.15
C ALA A 310 -24.10 -8.01 -9.25
N VAL A 311 -23.69 -8.15 -10.52
CA VAL A 311 -24.59 -8.10 -11.66
C VAL A 311 -24.37 -9.29 -12.60
N PRO A 312 -25.42 -9.78 -13.29
CA PRO A 312 -25.33 -10.94 -14.17
C PRO A 312 -24.31 -10.77 -15.29
N LEU A 313 -23.56 -11.83 -15.63
CA LEU A 313 -22.56 -11.80 -16.71
C LEU A 313 -23.23 -11.61 -18.08
N HIS A 314 -24.36 -12.25 -18.30
CA HIS A 314 -25.06 -12.26 -19.58
C HIS A 314 -26.19 -11.24 -19.70
N GLY A 315 -26.33 -10.36 -18.72
CA GLY A 315 -27.42 -9.39 -18.69
C GLY A 315 -27.27 -8.25 -19.71
N GLY A 316 -26.10 -8.05 -20.31
CA GLY A 316 -25.89 -6.97 -21.25
C GLY A 316 -26.32 -5.60 -20.70
N ARG A 317 -27.30 -4.94 -21.36
CA ARG A 317 -27.84 -3.65 -20.90
C ARG A 317 -28.54 -3.74 -19.53
N VAL A 318 -29.13 -4.89 -19.19
CA VAL A 318 -29.69 -5.11 -17.85
C VAL A 318 -28.61 -4.97 -16.78
N SER A 319 -27.45 -5.58 -16.99
CA SER A 319 -26.33 -5.51 -16.05
C SER A 319 -25.75 -4.11 -15.91
N GLU A 320 -25.68 -3.34 -17.01
CA GLU A 320 -25.29 -1.94 -16.96
C GLU A 320 -26.25 -1.10 -16.08
N LEU A 321 -27.57 -1.29 -16.24
CA LEU A 321 -28.59 -0.56 -15.50
C LEU A 321 -28.63 -0.96 -14.02
N LEU A 322 -28.40 -2.25 -13.70
CA LEU A 322 -28.39 -2.74 -12.32
C LEU A 322 -27.34 -2.10 -11.43
N GLN A 323 -26.32 -1.47 -11.97
CA GLN A 323 -25.31 -0.75 -11.18
C GLN A 323 -25.87 0.51 -10.51
N LEU A 324 -26.99 1.03 -10.99
CA LEU A 324 -27.63 2.21 -10.39
C LEU A 324 -28.23 1.88 -9.01
N PRO A 325 -28.22 2.84 -8.07
CA PRO A 325 -28.85 2.67 -6.77
C PRO A 325 -30.33 2.30 -6.89
N TYR A 326 -30.78 1.39 -6.02
CA TYR A 326 -32.18 0.91 -5.93
C TYR A 326 -32.71 0.22 -7.18
N MET A 327 -31.89 -0.02 -8.21
CA MET A 327 -32.31 -0.68 -9.42
C MET A 327 -32.49 -2.19 -9.19
N THR A 328 -33.69 -2.68 -9.44
CA THR A 328 -34.03 -4.11 -9.38
C THR A 328 -33.97 -4.74 -10.77
N LEU A 329 -33.87 -6.09 -10.82
CA LEU A 329 -33.84 -6.84 -12.08
C LEU A 329 -35.12 -6.57 -12.92
N SER A 330 -36.28 -6.47 -12.27
CA SER A 330 -37.56 -6.19 -12.95
C SER A 330 -37.62 -4.78 -13.56
N LEU A 331 -37.09 -3.78 -12.84
CA LEU A 331 -37.00 -2.39 -13.34
C LEU A 331 -36.00 -2.29 -14.49
N ALA A 332 -34.82 -2.91 -14.35
CA ALA A 332 -33.81 -2.90 -15.41
C ALA A 332 -34.35 -3.53 -16.70
N LYS A 333 -35.02 -4.70 -16.61
CA LYS A 333 -35.66 -5.36 -17.77
C LYS A 333 -36.71 -4.47 -18.45
N SER A 334 -37.48 -3.70 -17.70
CA SER A 334 -38.52 -2.81 -18.26
C SER A 334 -37.94 -1.59 -19.00
N LEU A 335 -36.67 -1.22 -18.71
CA LEU A 335 -35.99 -0.11 -19.37
C LEU A 335 -35.24 -0.53 -20.66
N VAL A 336 -34.83 -1.80 -20.76
CA VAL A 336 -34.04 -2.29 -21.89
C VAL A 336 -34.75 -2.11 -23.25
N PRO A 337 -36.10 -2.30 -23.39
CA PRO A 337 -36.77 -2.11 -24.67
C PRO A 337 -36.73 -0.68 -25.21
N LEU A 338 -36.37 0.30 -24.40
CA LEU A 338 -36.30 1.70 -24.84
C LEU A 338 -35.18 1.90 -25.86
N GLU A 339 -35.49 2.43 -27.04
CA GLU A 339 -34.55 2.64 -28.15
C GLU A 339 -33.27 3.39 -27.70
N ALA A 340 -33.43 4.39 -26.85
CA ALA A 340 -32.31 5.15 -26.32
C ALA A 340 -31.37 4.30 -25.45
N VAL A 341 -31.92 3.38 -24.65
CA VAL A 341 -31.16 2.47 -23.80
C VAL A 341 -30.48 1.40 -24.64
N VAL A 342 -31.17 0.86 -25.64
CA VAL A 342 -30.57 -0.11 -26.60
C VAL A 342 -29.34 0.49 -27.26
N LYS A 343 -29.44 1.72 -27.77
CA LYS A 343 -28.35 2.39 -28.52
C LYS A 343 -27.20 2.86 -27.62
N HIS A 344 -27.51 3.39 -26.46
CA HIS A 344 -26.53 4.14 -25.65
C HIS A 344 -26.32 3.58 -24.24
N GLY A 345 -26.93 2.43 -23.89
CA GLY A 345 -26.81 1.81 -22.59
C GLY A 345 -27.26 2.74 -21.46
N LEU A 346 -26.49 2.81 -20.40
CA LEU A 346 -26.77 3.64 -19.23
C LEU A 346 -26.99 5.12 -19.58
N GLN A 347 -26.26 5.66 -20.55
CA GLN A 347 -26.41 7.05 -21.03
C GLN A 347 -27.74 7.27 -21.75
N GLY A 348 -28.28 6.22 -22.37
CA GLY A 348 -29.57 6.27 -23.02
C GLY A 348 -30.69 6.63 -22.09
N LEU A 349 -30.59 6.25 -20.82
CA LEU A 349 -31.58 6.56 -19.80
C LEU A 349 -31.75 8.08 -19.60
N TRP A 350 -30.71 8.91 -19.75
CA TRP A 350 -30.82 10.36 -19.75
C TRP A 350 -31.57 10.93 -20.95
N LYS A 351 -31.50 10.24 -22.09
CA LYS A 351 -32.17 10.69 -23.33
C LYS A 351 -33.68 10.41 -23.32
N VAL A 352 -34.14 9.49 -22.45
CA VAL A 352 -35.58 9.24 -22.26
C VAL A 352 -36.20 10.41 -21.55
N PRO A 353 -37.38 10.91 -22.00
CA PRO A 353 -38.10 11.99 -21.34
C PRO A 353 -38.37 11.68 -19.86
N ASP A 354 -38.30 12.68 -18.98
CA ASP A 354 -38.47 12.50 -17.53
C ASP A 354 -39.82 11.87 -17.17
N ALA A 355 -40.90 12.29 -17.85
CA ALA A 355 -42.22 11.73 -17.63
C ALA A 355 -42.30 10.22 -17.93
N GLU A 356 -41.64 9.77 -18.99
CA GLU A 356 -41.60 8.37 -19.38
C GLU A 356 -40.70 7.57 -18.41
N ARG A 357 -39.53 8.09 -18.02
CA ARG A 357 -38.67 7.48 -17.00
C ARG A 357 -39.40 7.29 -15.67
N ARG A 358 -40.12 8.34 -15.21
CA ARG A 358 -40.91 8.29 -13.98
C ARG A 358 -42.02 7.26 -14.07
N ALA A 359 -42.75 7.22 -15.19
CA ALA A 359 -43.81 6.22 -15.40
C ALA A 359 -43.32 4.78 -15.32
N ILE A 360 -42.07 4.50 -15.75
CA ILE A 360 -41.49 3.18 -15.72
C ILE A 360 -40.89 2.89 -14.34
N LEU A 361 -40.10 3.83 -13.79
CA LEU A 361 -39.31 3.62 -12.57
C LEU A 361 -40.13 3.77 -11.29
N MET A 362 -41.20 4.59 -11.30
CA MET A 362 -42.05 4.87 -10.12
C MET A 362 -43.40 4.17 -10.18
N ARG A 363 -43.52 3.06 -10.93
CA ARG A 363 -44.75 2.28 -11.03
C ARG A 363 -45.21 1.73 -9.66
N ASP A 364 -46.50 1.52 -9.49
CA ASP A 364 -47.12 1.14 -8.20
C ASP A 364 -46.61 -0.14 -7.55
N LYS A 365 -46.14 -1.11 -8.32
CA LYS A 365 -45.51 -2.35 -7.82
C LYS A 365 -44.00 -2.31 -8.11
N ASP A 366 -43.20 -2.47 -7.09
CA ASP A 366 -41.74 -2.55 -7.16
C ASP A 366 -41.05 -1.28 -7.70
N GLY A 367 -41.76 -0.15 -7.79
CA GLY A 367 -41.21 1.13 -8.24
C GLY A 367 -40.38 1.84 -7.18
N LEU A 368 -39.58 2.81 -7.64
CA LEU A 368 -38.77 3.67 -6.78
C LEU A 368 -39.64 4.74 -6.10
N THR A 369 -39.28 5.11 -4.88
CA THR A 369 -39.81 6.33 -4.26
C THR A 369 -39.19 7.56 -4.90
N GLU A 370 -39.77 8.75 -4.67
CA GLU A 370 -39.23 10.01 -5.20
C GLU A 370 -37.79 10.27 -4.76
N GLU A 371 -37.44 9.98 -3.52
CA GLU A 371 -36.09 10.09 -2.99
C GLU A 371 -35.12 9.11 -3.66
N GLN A 372 -35.55 7.87 -3.83
CA GLN A 372 -34.77 6.84 -4.51
C GLN A 372 -34.56 7.19 -5.98
N TYR A 373 -35.61 7.68 -6.68
CA TYR A 373 -35.49 8.15 -8.04
C TYR A 373 -34.49 9.29 -8.16
N THR A 374 -34.58 10.29 -7.29
CA THR A 374 -33.65 11.44 -7.29
C THR A 374 -32.21 10.98 -7.04
N THR A 375 -32.00 10.05 -6.12
CA THR A 375 -30.67 9.49 -5.82
C THR A 375 -30.13 8.69 -7.00
N CYS A 376 -30.98 7.86 -7.62
CA CYS A 376 -30.62 7.08 -8.81
C CYS A 376 -30.19 8.00 -9.98
N MET A 377 -30.97 9.08 -10.23
CA MET A 377 -30.67 10.02 -11.28
C MET A 377 -29.45 10.88 -11.00
N ARG A 378 -29.14 11.17 -9.73
CA ARG A 378 -27.89 11.83 -9.34
C ARG A 378 -26.70 10.92 -9.63
N ALA A 379 -26.75 9.66 -9.19
CA ALA A 379 -25.70 8.67 -9.46
C ALA A 379 -25.46 8.48 -10.96
N LEU A 380 -26.52 8.46 -11.77
CA LEU A 380 -26.41 8.40 -13.22
C LEU A 380 -25.73 9.66 -13.80
N GLY A 381 -25.99 10.85 -13.25
CA GLY A 381 -25.35 12.10 -13.67
C GLY A 381 -23.85 12.15 -13.35
N GLU A 382 -23.47 11.54 -12.24
CA GLU A 382 -22.08 11.48 -11.77
C GLU A 382 -21.34 10.23 -12.29
N TRP A 383 -21.98 9.43 -13.15
CA TRP A 383 -21.41 8.17 -13.63
C TRP A 383 -20.06 8.37 -14.31
N PRO A 384 -19.01 7.65 -13.91
CA PRO A 384 -17.66 7.84 -14.43
C PRO A 384 -17.54 7.26 -15.83
N ARG A 385 -17.63 8.09 -16.85
CA ARG A 385 -17.32 7.70 -18.21
C ARG A 385 -15.89 8.02 -18.56
N LEU A 386 -15.14 7.01 -18.95
CA LEU A 386 -13.76 7.18 -19.38
C LEU A 386 -13.69 7.77 -20.79
N GLU A 387 -12.89 8.81 -20.99
CA GLU A 387 -12.51 9.38 -22.28
C GLU A 387 -10.99 9.31 -22.42
N LEU A 388 -10.53 8.79 -23.56
CA LEU A 388 -9.15 8.87 -23.97
C LEU A 388 -8.97 10.14 -24.80
N VAL A 389 -8.34 11.15 -24.20
CA VAL A 389 -8.11 12.44 -24.86
C VAL A 389 -7.02 12.30 -25.91
N ASP A 390 -5.90 11.65 -25.54
CA ASP A 390 -4.79 11.42 -26.43
C ASP A 390 -4.04 10.13 -26.06
N ALA A 391 -3.35 9.53 -27.04
CA ALA A 391 -2.47 8.38 -26.83
C ALA A 391 -1.40 8.34 -27.92
N TYR A 392 -0.14 8.21 -27.51
CA TYR A 392 1.02 8.17 -28.40
C TYR A 392 2.17 7.38 -27.75
N TYR A 393 3.15 7.05 -28.59
CA TYR A 393 4.43 6.46 -28.17
C TYR A 393 5.50 7.53 -28.16
N THR A 394 6.44 7.46 -27.20
CA THR A 394 7.59 8.36 -27.14
C THR A 394 8.82 7.61 -26.65
N VAL A 395 9.98 7.97 -27.15
CA VAL A 395 11.29 7.52 -26.66
C VAL A 395 11.97 8.72 -26.02
N VAL A 396 12.61 8.50 -24.88
CA VAL A 396 13.30 9.60 -24.16
C VAL A 396 14.57 9.97 -24.94
N GLY A 397 14.67 11.24 -25.33
CA GLY A 397 15.85 11.76 -26.04
C GLY A 397 15.90 11.47 -27.55
N GLU A 398 14.90 10.75 -28.10
CA GLU A 398 14.87 10.43 -29.53
C GLU A 398 13.54 10.85 -30.16
N GLU A 399 13.56 11.28 -31.41
CA GLU A 399 12.36 11.65 -32.18
C GLU A 399 11.69 10.41 -32.84
N GLN A 400 12.44 9.35 -33.05
CA GLN A 400 11.98 8.14 -33.74
C GLN A 400 12.10 6.92 -32.82
N VAL A 401 11.23 5.94 -33.03
CA VAL A 401 11.30 4.67 -32.32
C VAL A 401 12.15 3.71 -33.12
N ASN A 402 13.30 3.35 -32.57
CA ASN A 402 14.22 2.40 -33.18
C ASN A 402 13.94 0.97 -32.73
N ALA A 403 14.33 -0.03 -33.52
CA ALA A 403 14.17 -1.43 -33.18
C ALA A 403 14.86 -1.78 -31.84
N GLY A 404 14.11 -2.39 -30.90
CA GLY A 404 14.59 -2.77 -29.58
C GLY A 404 14.76 -1.61 -28.58
N SER A 405 14.43 -0.36 -28.92
CA SER A 405 14.53 0.77 -28.00
C SER A 405 13.48 0.71 -26.90
N LEU A 406 13.79 1.29 -25.73
CA LEU A 406 12.85 1.47 -24.64
C LEU A 406 11.95 2.67 -24.94
N MET A 407 10.70 2.41 -25.24
CA MET A 407 9.69 3.44 -25.48
C MET A 407 8.67 3.51 -24.35
N HIS A 408 7.95 4.61 -24.27
CA HIS A 408 6.84 4.79 -23.34
C HIS A 408 5.53 4.95 -24.10
N LEU A 409 4.52 4.19 -23.68
CA LEU A 409 3.13 4.46 -24.04
C LEU A 409 2.61 5.56 -23.11
N VAL A 410 2.14 6.66 -23.67
CA VAL A 410 1.55 7.78 -22.93
C VAL A 410 0.06 7.83 -23.23
N LEU A 411 -0.77 7.77 -22.19
CA LEU A 411 -2.22 7.90 -22.28
C LEU A 411 -2.67 9.12 -21.49
N LYS A 412 -3.42 10.00 -22.13
CA LYS A 412 -4.09 11.14 -21.49
C LYS A 412 -5.56 10.80 -21.31
N LEU A 413 -5.99 10.58 -20.07
CA LEU A 413 -7.29 10.07 -19.70
C LEU A 413 -8.08 11.09 -18.88
N ARG A 414 -9.40 11.10 -19.06
CA ARG A 414 -10.31 11.95 -18.32
C ARG A 414 -11.61 11.21 -18.02
N LEU A 415 -12.26 11.54 -16.89
CA LEU A 415 -13.62 11.11 -16.60
C LEU A 415 -14.59 12.21 -16.94
N LEU A 416 -15.61 11.88 -17.71
CA LEU A 416 -16.67 12.81 -18.09
C LEU A 416 -17.97 12.46 -17.37
N PRO A 417 -18.51 13.35 -16.52
CA PRO A 417 -19.85 13.21 -16.02
C PRO A 417 -20.87 13.46 -17.13
N LEU A 418 -22.06 12.85 -17.02
CA LEU A 418 -23.17 13.10 -17.91
C LEU A 418 -23.85 14.43 -17.55
N LYS A 419 -24.22 15.23 -18.57
CA LYS A 419 -25.13 16.37 -18.38
C LYS A 419 -26.56 15.90 -18.17
N ARG A 420 -27.40 16.77 -17.58
CA ARG A 420 -28.82 16.52 -17.40
C ARG A 420 -29.59 16.24 -18.70
N ASP A 421 -29.09 16.71 -19.86
CA ASP A 421 -29.65 16.47 -21.20
C ASP A 421 -29.15 15.20 -21.86
N GLY A 422 -28.36 14.40 -21.14
CA GLY A 422 -27.75 13.17 -21.65
C GLY A 422 -26.59 13.39 -22.63
N SER A 423 -26.24 14.64 -22.93
CA SER A 423 -25.04 14.95 -23.71
C SER A 423 -23.80 14.89 -22.81
N LEU A 424 -22.69 14.49 -23.41
CA LEU A 424 -21.41 14.57 -22.71
C LEU A 424 -21.01 16.03 -22.52
N LEU A 425 -20.44 16.35 -21.39
CA LEU A 425 -19.83 17.65 -21.12
C LEU A 425 -18.58 17.89 -21.99
N ARG A 426 -18.67 17.62 -23.30
CA ARG A 426 -17.55 17.81 -24.24
C ARG A 426 -17.16 19.30 -24.38
N ASN A 427 -18.12 20.21 -24.26
CA ASN A 427 -17.90 21.62 -24.56
C ASN A 427 -18.01 22.56 -23.35
N GLY A 428 -18.17 22.06 -22.14
CA GLY A 428 -18.48 22.88 -20.98
C GLY A 428 -17.34 23.13 -20.00
N ARG A 429 -16.32 22.30 -19.97
CA ARG A 429 -15.07 22.63 -19.31
C ARG A 429 -14.05 22.99 -20.36
N ARG A 430 -13.78 24.26 -20.50
CA ARG A 430 -12.48 24.71 -20.96
C ARG A 430 -11.49 23.91 -20.10
N LEU A 431 -10.54 23.24 -20.76
CA LEU A 431 -9.36 22.71 -20.09
C LEU A 431 -8.90 23.79 -19.12
N ASP A 432 -8.85 23.49 -17.82
CA ASP A 432 -8.32 24.44 -16.87
C ASP A 432 -6.93 24.88 -17.37
N ALA A 433 -6.47 26.08 -17.00
CA ALA A 433 -5.15 26.56 -17.42
C ALA A 433 -4.05 25.52 -17.12
N ARG A 434 -4.27 24.69 -16.09
CA ARG A 434 -3.42 23.54 -15.72
C ARG A 434 -3.54 22.40 -16.72
N ASP A 435 -4.77 22.01 -17.12
CA ASP A 435 -4.98 20.97 -18.15
C ASP A 435 -4.43 21.42 -19.52
N LYS A 436 -4.49 22.74 -19.84
CA LYS A 436 -3.83 23.30 -21.03
C LYS A 436 -2.32 23.21 -20.93
N LYS A 437 -1.75 23.63 -19.79
CA LYS A 437 -0.31 23.55 -19.56
C LYS A 437 0.22 22.12 -19.72
N TYR A 438 -0.51 21.13 -19.18
CA TYR A 438 -0.11 19.71 -19.20
C TYR A 438 -0.77 18.87 -20.30
N GLY A 439 -1.81 19.37 -20.97
CA GLY A 439 -2.53 18.68 -22.05
C GLY A 439 -1.92 18.85 -23.43
N GLU A 440 -1.50 20.06 -23.78
CA GLU A 440 -1.01 20.40 -25.11
C GLU A 440 0.52 20.52 -25.17
N ASP A 441 1.18 21.00 -24.09
CA ASP A 441 2.60 21.40 -24.12
C ASP A 441 3.55 20.49 -23.34
N CYS A 442 3.09 19.69 -22.40
CA CYS A 442 4.01 19.10 -21.42
C CYS A 442 4.54 17.71 -21.71
N VAL A 443 3.98 16.98 -22.67
CA VAL A 443 4.55 15.68 -23.04
C VAL A 443 4.66 15.64 -24.55
N ARG A 444 5.61 16.39 -25.08
CA ARG A 444 6.05 16.24 -26.47
C ARG A 444 6.84 14.93 -26.57
N PRO A 445 6.83 14.26 -27.72
CA PRO A 445 7.74 13.16 -27.97
C PRO A 445 9.18 13.61 -27.63
N GLY A 446 9.85 12.83 -26.78
CA GLY A 446 11.22 13.13 -26.36
C GLY A 446 11.42 13.86 -25.00
N THR A 447 10.38 14.44 -24.38
CA THR A 447 10.50 15.20 -23.12
C THR A 447 9.72 14.56 -21.96
N LEU A 448 9.98 13.30 -21.67
CA LEU A 448 9.31 12.57 -20.58
C LEU A 448 10.11 12.70 -19.29
N GLU A 449 10.04 13.85 -18.65
CA GLU A 449 10.65 14.03 -17.33
C GLU A 449 9.70 13.55 -16.22
N ALA A 450 10.23 12.73 -15.30
CA ALA A 450 9.44 12.19 -14.17
C ALA A 450 8.80 13.28 -13.30
N ASP A 451 9.50 14.39 -13.13
CA ASP A 451 9.01 15.53 -12.35
C ASP A 451 7.81 16.21 -13.02
N THR A 452 7.82 16.35 -14.34
CA THR A 452 6.69 16.90 -15.12
C THR A 452 5.44 16.03 -15.01
N LEU A 453 5.60 14.70 -14.99
CA LEU A 453 4.51 13.75 -14.80
C LEU A 453 3.96 13.81 -13.38
N ASN A 454 4.83 13.91 -12.39
CA ASN A 454 4.47 14.03 -10.98
C ASN A 454 3.71 15.35 -10.74
N GLU A 455 4.17 16.47 -11.29
CA GLU A 455 3.48 17.74 -11.22
C GLU A 455 2.11 17.72 -11.92
N ALA A 456 2.03 17.13 -13.12
CA ALA A 456 0.79 16.96 -13.85
C ALA A 456 -0.24 16.11 -13.08
N ASN A 457 0.26 15.16 -12.30
CA ASN A 457 -0.55 14.23 -11.51
C ASN A 457 -0.80 14.70 -10.06
N ALA A 458 -0.17 15.77 -9.58
CA ALA A 458 -0.28 16.25 -8.20
C ALA A 458 -1.61 17.00 -7.93
N GLY A 459 -2.08 16.94 -6.68
CA GLY A 459 -3.20 17.74 -6.18
C GLY A 459 -4.57 17.43 -6.79
N ARG A 460 -4.81 16.15 -7.16
CA ARG A 460 -6.10 15.70 -7.65
C ARG A 460 -7.03 15.36 -6.50
N GLU A 461 -8.29 15.74 -6.65
CA GLU A 461 -9.34 15.21 -5.77
C GLU A 461 -9.66 13.78 -6.21
N PRO A 462 -9.44 12.78 -5.35
CA PRO A 462 -9.75 11.40 -5.68
C PRO A 462 -11.27 11.25 -5.86
N MET A 463 -11.65 10.34 -6.74
CA MET A 463 -13.03 9.89 -6.85
C MET A 463 -13.44 9.22 -5.52
N GLY A 464 -14.66 9.47 -5.05
CA GLY A 464 -15.20 8.80 -3.86
C GLY A 464 -15.30 7.29 -4.02
N TYR A 465 -15.85 6.62 -3.00
CA TYR A 465 -16.05 5.17 -3.03
C TYR A 465 -17.06 4.74 -4.09
N VAL A 466 -16.86 3.55 -4.63
CA VAL A 466 -17.77 2.91 -5.58
C VAL A 466 -19.09 2.57 -4.88
N HIS A 467 -20.22 2.89 -5.52
CA HIS A 467 -21.50 2.39 -5.08
C HIS A 467 -21.61 0.89 -5.43
N ALA A 468 -21.31 0.02 -4.49
CA ALA A 468 -21.37 -1.43 -4.64
C ALA A 468 -21.99 -2.05 -3.36
N PRO A 469 -23.34 -1.99 -3.18
CA PRO A 469 -23.99 -2.32 -1.92
C PRO A 469 -23.89 -3.79 -1.51
N TYR A 470 -23.58 -4.68 -2.45
CA TYR A 470 -23.41 -6.12 -2.22
C TYR A 470 -21.94 -6.51 -2.02
N PHE A 471 -20.98 -5.59 -2.22
CA PHE A 471 -19.57 -5.83 -1.96
C PHE A 471 -19.25 -5.55 -0.50
N LEU A 472 -18.50 -6.45 0.16
CA LEU A 472 -18.30 -6.39 1.62
C LEU A 472 -17.38 -5.27 2.11
N GLU A 473 -16.53 -4.74 1.25
CA GLU A 473 -15.55 -3.72 1.59
C GLU A 473 -15.80 -2.45 0.79
N GLU A 474 -15.53 -1.30 1.40
CA GLU A 474 -15.51 -0.03 0.67
C GLU A 474 -14.36 -0.06 -0.34
N ARG A 475 -14.66 0.32 -1.58
CA ARG A 475 -13.74 0.24 -2.68
C ARG A 475 -13.54 1.57 -3.36
N VAL A 476 -12.28 1.93 -3.58
CA VAL A 476 -11.91 3.04 -4.47
C VAL A 476 -11.83 2.49 -5.90
N PRO A 477 -12.45 3.16 -6.89
CA PRO A 477 -12.44 2.69 -8.27
C PRO A 477 -11.03 2.71 -8.84
N GLY A 478 -10.70 1.66 -9.59
CA GLY A 478 -9.46 1.54 -10.33
C GLY A 478 -9.70 1.28 -11.80
N TRP A 479 -8.66 1.48 -12.59
CA TRP A 479 -8.65 1.20 -14.01
C TRP A 479 -7.45 0.33 -14.35
N PHE A 480 -7.64 -0.57 -15.29
CA PHE A 480 -6.56 -1.36 -15.89
C PHE A 480 -6.23 -0.80 -17.25
N MET A 481 -4.93 -0.66 -17.52
CA MET A 481 -4.37 -0.37 -18.83
C MET A 481 -3.61 -1.59 -19.32
N GLN A 482 -3.80 -1.96 -20.58
CA GLN A 482 -3.16 -3.10 -21.22
C GLN A 482 -2.95 -2.81 -22.70
N MET A 483 -1.92 -3.39 -23.29
CA MET A 483 -1.66 -3.31 -24.72
C MET A 483 -1.28 -4.69 -25.29
N GLY A 484 -1.76 -4.99 -26.49
CA GLY A 484 -1.42 -6.23 -27.18
C GLY A 484 -1.67 -6.15 -28.68
N ASP A 485 -1.25 -7.20 -29.37
CA ASP A 485 -1.54 -7.39 -30.78
C ASP A 485 -2.79 -8.27 -30.95
N PRO A 486 -3.90 -7.72 -31.45
CA PRO A 486 -5.14 -8.48 -31.63
C PRO A 486 -5.06 -9.52 -32.73
N LYS A 487 -4.05 -9.47 -33.63
CA LYS A 487 -3.91 -10.42 -34.71
C LYS A 487 -3.25 -11.72 -34.25
N SER A 488 -2.24 -11.61 -33.42
CA SER A 488 -1.50 -12.75 -32.86
C SER A 488 -2.03 -13.20 -31.49
N ASP A 489 -3.05 -12.55 -30.94
CA ASP A 489 -3.52 -12.72 -29.53
C ASP A 489 -2.39 -12.60 -28.53
N HIS A 490 -1.40 -11.74 -28.82
CA HIS A 490 -0.22 -11.59 -27.97
C HIS A 490 -0.31 -10.34 -27.10
N LEU A 491 -0.08 -10.54 -25.79
CA LEU A 491 -0.02 -9.46 -24.80
C LEU A 491 1.38 -8.83 -24.81
N ILE A 492 1.46 -7.56 -25.20
CA ILE A 492 2.73 -6.81 -25.24
C ILE A 492 3.01 -6.18 -23.87
N MET A 493 2.00 -5.58 -23.26
CA MET A 493 2.08 -4.96 -21.95
C MET A 493 1.07 -5.59 -21.02
N SER A 494 1.55 -6.10 -19.89
CA SER A 494 0.73 -6.68 -18.83
C SER A 494 -0.29 -5.68 -18.28
N PRO A 495 -1.48 -6.16 -17.85
CA PRO A 495 -2.48 -5.32 -17.24
C PRO A 495 -1.92 -4.57 -16.02
N THR A 496 -1.82 -3.26 -16.13
CA THR A 496 -1.35 -2.39 -15.05
C THR A 496 -2.53 -1.64 -14.47
N ARG A 497 -2.75 -1.81 -13.14
CA ARG A 497 -3.82 -1.12 -12.42
C ARG A 497 -3.35 0.25 -11.97
N PHE A 498 -4.14 1.26 -12.23
CA PHE A 498 -3.95 2.62 -11.72
C PHE A 498 -5.24 3.15 -11.12
N GLY A 499 -5.12 4.09 -10.19
CA GLY A 499 -6.19 4.79 -9.51
C GLY A 499 -6.13 6.29 -9.77
N ASP A 500 -6.64 7.07 -8.82
CA ASP A 500 -6.54 8.53 -8.76
C ASP A 500 -7.09 9.26 -9.99
N MET A 501 -8.12 8.69 -10.60
CA MET A 501 -8.88 9.35 -11.64
C MET A 501 -9.79 10.43 -11.03
N SER A 502 -9.88 11.55 -11.69
CA SER A 502 -10.74 12.67 -11.30
C SER A 502 -11.71 13.05 -12.41
N THR A 503 -12.89 13.51 -12.04
CA THR A 503 -13.85 14.11 -12.98
C THR A 503 -13.46 15.53 -13.39
N THR A 504 -12.52 16.14 -12.68
CA THR A 504 -12.14 17.55 -12.84
C THR A 504 -10.84 17.75 -13.61
N GLN A 505 -9.93 16.78 -13.58
CA GLN A 505 -8.57 16.92 -14.11
C GLN A 505 -8.19 15.76 -15.03
N LEU A 506 -7.26 16.04 -15.95
CA LEU A 506 -6.66 15.05 -16.83
C LEU A 506 -5.69 14.16 -16.06
N ARG A 507 -5.72 12.84 -16.31
CA ARG A 507 -4.74 11.87 -15.82
C ARG A 507 -3.79 11.49 -16.94
N ILE A 508 -2.48 11.64 -16.73
CA ILE A 508 -1.45 11.11 -17.62
C ILE A 508 -0.95 9.81 -17.01
N VAL A 509 -1.05 8.74 -17.77
CA VAL A 509 -0.55 7.41 -17.40
C VAL A 509 0.50 7.01 -18.41
N THR A 510 1.66 6.59 -17.92
CA THR A 510 2.77 6.14 -18.76
C THR A 510 3.13 4.70 -18.44
N ALA A 511 3.52 3.94 -19.45
CA ALA A 511 4.03 2.60 -19.29
C ALA A 511 5.25 2.37 -20.18
N PRO A 512 6.37 1.86 -19.63
CA PRO A 512 7.54 1.50 -20.40
C PRO A 512 7.27 0.22 -21.20
N ILE A 513 7.69 0.20 -22.46
CA ILE A 513 7.51 -0.91 -23.39
C ILE A 513 8.77 -1.01 -24.24
N ILE A 514 9.20 -2.22 -24.56
CA ILE A 514 10.30 -2.46 -25.51
C ILE A 514 9.72 -2.48 -26.91
N ALA A 515 10.29 -1.69 -27.82
CA ALA A 515 9.93 -1.68 -29.22
C ALA A 515 10.22 -3.06 -29.87
N PRO A 516 9.43 -3.49 -30.87
CA PRO A 516 9.72 -4.69 -31.62
C PRO A 516 11.17 -4.73 -32.15
N PRO A 517 11.80 -5.93 -32.22
CA PRO A 517 13.19 -6.06 -32.64
C PRO A 517 13.41 -5.83 -34.15
N GLU A 518 12.36 -5.88 -34.95
CA GLU A 518 12.41 -5.69 -36.37
C GLU A 518 11.82 -4.34 -36.78
N SER A 519 12.41 -3.68 -37.77
CA SER A 519 11.86 -2.45 -38.36
C SER A 519 10.56 -2.75 -39.11
N GLY A 520 9.59 -1.85 -39.00
CA GLY A 520 8.29 -2.07 -39.68
C GLY A 520 7.15 -1.25 -39.07
N VAL A 521 5.96 -1.48 -39.59
CA VAL A 521 4.73 -0.86 -39.09
C VAL A 521 3.88 -1.88 -38.34
N TYR A 522 3.77 -1.67 -37.03
CA TYR A 522 3.00 -2.52 -36.13
C TYR A 522 1.66 -1.87 -35.78
N THR A 523 0.68 -2.68 -35.48
CA THR A 523 -0.64 -2.20 -35.07
C THR A 523 -1.00 -2.86 -33.74
N PHE A 524 -1.08 -2.07 -32.68
CA PHE A 524 -1.40 -2.54 -31.35
C PHE A 524 -2.75 -1.99 -30.88
N GLN A 525 -3.45 -2.79 -30.09
CA GLN A 525 -4.66 -2.39 -29.40
C GLN A 525 -4.33 -2.03 -27.96
N VAL A 526 -4.64 -0.80 -27.60
CA VAL A 526 -4.59 -0.31 -26.20
C VAL A 526 -6.00 -0.32 -25.65
N GLU A 527 -6.18 -0.92 -24.50
CA GLU A 527 -7.44 -0.96 -23.80
C GLU A 527 -7.30 -0.46 -22.37
N VAL A 528 -8.21 0.42 -22.00
CA VAL A 528 -8.37 0.89 -20.62
C VAL A 528 -9.80 0.57 -20.19
N ASN A 529 -9.95 -0.16 -19.07
CA ASN A 529 -11.25 -0.51 -18.51
C ASN A 529 -11.26 -0.35 -16.98
N SER A 530 -12.44 -0.05 -16.42
CA SER A 530 -12.62 0.01 -14.97
C SER A 530 -12.69 -1.39 -14.36
N ASP A 531 -12.17 -1.52 -13.14
CA ASP A 531 -12.31 -2.71 -12.31
C ASP A 531 -13.65 -2.76 -11.54
N SER A 532 -14.41 -1.66 -11.55
CA SER A 532 -15.58 -1.46 -10.68
C SER A 532 -16.85 -1.02 -11.42
N TYR A 533 -16.73 -0.48 -12.64
CA TYR A 533 -17.86 0.05 -13.40
C TYR A 533 -17.98 -0.61 -14.78
N LEU A 534 -19.11 -1.23 -15.07
CA LEU A 534 -19.43 -1.69 -16.42
C LEU A 534 -19.66 -0.50 -17.34
N GLY A 535 -19.19 -0.61 -18.57
CA GLY A 535 -19.37 0.45 -19.57
C GLY A 535 -18.33 1.58 -19.48
N SER A 536 -17.46 1.60 -18.47
CA SER A 536 -16.31 2.51 -18.38
C SER A 536 -15.07 1.85 -19.02
N ARG A 537 -15.08 1.83 -20.36
CA ARG A 537 -14.05 1.18 -21.19
C ARG A 537 -13.73 2.03 -22.40
N VAL A 538 -12.45 2.09 -22.76
CA VAL A 538 -11.97 2.70 -24.00
C VAL A 538 -10.98 1.75 -24.67
N VAL A 539 -11.15 1.57 -25.97
CA VAL A 539 -10.26 0.80 -26.84
C VAL A 539 -9.75 1.71 -27.94
N LYS A 540 -8.45 1.76 -28.15
CA LYS A 540 -7.81 2.50 -29.24
C LYS A 540 -6.81 1.60 -29.96
N VAL A 541 -6.94 1.54 -31.28
CA VAL A 541 -5.95 0.91 -32.14
C VAL A 541 -4.92 1.97 -32.54
N MET A 542 -3.66 1.68 -32.26
CA MET A 542 -2.53 2.59 -32.51
C MET A 542 -1.54 1.93 -33.45
N LYS A 543 -0.99 2.74 -34.35
CA LYS A 543 0.10 2.32 -35.25
C LYS A 543 1.43 2.75 -34.66
N LEU A 544 2.41 1.87 -34.68
CA LEU A 544 3.79 2.12 -34.29
C LEU A 544 4.67 1.89 -35.52
N THR A 545 5.43 2.91 -35.89
CA THR A 545 6.47 2.77 -36.91
C THR A 545 7.80 2.60 -36.20
N VAL A 546 8.48 1.51 -36.44
CA VAL A 546 9.79 1.17 -35.89
C VAL A 546 10.83 1.34 -37.00
N SER A 547 11.81 2.22 -36.78
CA SER A 547 12.91 2.47 -37.69
C SER A 547 14.02 1.42 -37.51
N GLU A 548 14.92 1.31 -38.46
CA GLU A 548 16.12 0.49 -38.29
C GLU A 548 16.96 1.01 -37.13
N PRO A 549 17.65 0.13 -36.37
CA PRO A 549 18.50 0.56 -35.30
C PRO A 549 19.58 1.49 -35.85
N ILE A 550 19.80 2.60 -35.19
CA ILE A 550 20.92 3.49 -35.51
C ILE A 550 22.18 2.70 -35.20
N VAL A 551 22.84 2.19 -36.24
CA VAL A 551 24.18 1.64 -36.11
C VAL A 551 25.11 2.84 -35.99
N PRO A 552 25.78 3.04 -34.86
CA PRO A 552 26.75 4.10 -34.73
C PRO A 552 27.75 3.95 -35.90
N ARG A 553 27.95 5.00 -36.70
CA ARG A 553 28.97 4.96 -37.72
C ARG A 553 30.32 4.74 -37.01
N PRO A 554 31.19 3.86 -37.55
CA PRO A 554 32.49 3.60 -36.93
C PRO A 554 33.35 4.87 -36.73
N ASP A 555 32.96 5.96 -37.39
CA ASP A 555 33.64 7.26 -37.35
C ASP A 555 33.10 8.20 -36.25
N GLU A 556 31.98 7.81 -35.58
CA GLU A 556 31.39 8.46 -34.39
C GLU A 556 31.64 7.67 -33.11
N GLU A 557 32.57 6.70 -33.09
CA GLU A 557 33.21 6.35 -31.84
C GLU A 557 33.76 7.66 -31.31
N ASP A 558 33.10 8.21 -30.29
CA ASP A 558 33.62 9.29 -29.49
C ASP A 558 35.14 9.03 -29.38
N GLU A 559 35.96 9.80 -30.11
CA GLU A 559 37.36 9.95 -29.76
C GLU A 559 37.28 10.42 -28.31
N ILE A 560 37.32 9.46 -27.37
CA ILE A 560 37.62 9.75 -25.98
C ILE A 560 38.98 10.41 -26.12
N SER A 561 38.99 11.72 -26.30
CA SER A 561 40.21 12.50 -26.46
C SER A 561 41.06 12.10 -25.28
N ASP A 562 42.27 11.59 -25.60
CA ASP A 562 43.24 11.23 -24.57
C ASP A 562 43.20 12.29 -23.47
N PRO A 563 43.06 11.92 -22.20
CA PRO A 563 42.92 12.89 -21.12
C PRO A 563 44.12 13.82 -21.08
N GLU A 564 43.91 15.12 -20.86
CA GLU A 564 44.98 16.11 -20.73
C GLU A 564 45.86 15.79 -19.53
N GLU A 565 47.18 16.01 -19.67
CA GLU A 565 48.20 15.65 -18.69
C GLU A 565 47.94 16.28 -17.30
N ASP A 566 47.32 17.47 -17.24
CA ASP A 566 47.01 18.19 -16.01
C ASP A 566 45.74 17.70 -15.28
N THR A 567 45.00 16.82 -15.88
CA THR A 567 43.79 16.25 -15.24
C THR A 567 44.15 15.02 -14.37
N ILE A 568 43.36 14.76 -13.33
CA ILE A 568 43.54 13.56 -12.49
C ILE A 568 43.45 12.28 -13.34
N ALA A 569 42.61 12.29 -14.38
CA ALA A 569 42.51 11.22 -15.35
C ALA A 569 43.76 11.05 -16.17
N GLY A 570 44.41 12.16 -16.61
CA GLY A 570 45.67 12.16 -17.32
C GLY A 570 46.83 11.64 -16.48
N GLN A 571 46.92 12.06 -15.22
CA GLN A 571 47.96 11.56 -14.29
C GLN A 571 47.77 10.06 -14.01
N MET A 572 46.53 9.57 -13.89
CA MET A 572 46.27 8.14 -13.76
C MET A 572 46.59 7.35 -15.04
N ALA A 573 46.35 7.92 -16.23
CA ALA A 573 46.71 7.33 -17.51
C ALA A 573 48.22 7.25 -17.68
N LEU A 574 48.97 8.31 -17.31
CA LEU A 574 50.44 8.30 -17.26
C LEU A 574 51.00 7.22 -16.32
N MET A 575 50.41 7.04 -15.14
CA MET A 575 50.83 5.98 -14.22
C MET A 575 50.56 4.56 -14.77
N ARG A 576 49.60 4.41 -15.68
CA ARG A 576 49.29 3.14 -16.38
C ARG A 576 50.11 2.97 -17.67
N GLY A 577 50.87 3.97 -18.11
CA GLY A 577 51.64 3.93 -19.36
C GLY A 577 50.79 4.18 -20.62
N GLU A 578 49.61 4.77 -20.46
CA GLU A 578 48.70 5.15 -21.55
C GLU A 578 49.11 6.52 -22.13
N ARG A 579 48.67 6.82 -23.35
CA ARG A 579 48.96 8.11 -23.99
C ARG A 579 48.06 9.20 -23.42
N VAL A 580 48.63 10.37 -23.19
CA VAL A 580 47.93 11.57 -22.74
C VAL A 580 48.23 12.73 -23.70
N LYS A 581 47.30 13.67 -23.84
CA LYS A 581 47.53 14.91 -24.61
C LYS A 581 48.42 15.83 -23.77
N PRO A 582 49.51 16.44 -24.37
CA PRO A 582 50.28 17.44 -23.67
C PRO A 582 49.40 18.65 -23.38
N SER A 583 49.49 19.16 -22.17
CA SER A 583 48.77 20.38 -21.75
C SER A 583 49.35 21.58 -22.52
N ASN A 584 48.46 22.32 -23.16
CA ASN A 584 48.82 23.55 -23.90
C ASN A 584 48.70 24.79 -23.01
N VAL A 585 49.00 24.65 -21.72
CA VAL A 585 49.06 25.82 -20.83
C VAL A 585 50.37 26.56 -21.08
N VAL A 586 50.28 27.63 -21.83
CA VAL A 586 51.33 28.68 -21.86
C VAL A 586 51.24 29.37 -20.51
N TYR A 587 52.20 29.11 -19.65
CA TYR A 587 52.40 29.95 -18.47
C TYR A 587 52.92 31.29 -19.00
N GLU A 588 52.10 32.34 -18.99
CA GLU A 588 52.61 33.73 -19.02
C GLU A 588 53.22 33.95 -17.63
N ASP A 589 54.53 34.05 -17.58
CA ASP A 589 55.25 34.54 -16.43
C ASP A 589 54.88 36.03 -16.27
N ASP A 590 53.95 36.32 -15.39
CA ASP A 590 53.73 37.67 -14.88
C ASP A 590 54.83 37.93 -13.83
N ASP A 591 55.95 38.57 -14.30
CA ASP A 591 56.88 39.21 -13.43
C ASP A 591 56.22 40.45 -12.79
N ASP A 592 56.06 40.36 -11.46
CA ASP A 592 55.67 41.45 -10.60
C ASP A 592 56.62 42.64 -10.74
N GLU A 593 56.13 43.75 -11.20
CA GLU A 593 56.68 45.06 -10.85
C GLU A 593 55.62 45.89 -10.17
N ASP A 594 55.83 46.04 -8.86
CA ASP A 594 55.20 47.04 -8.00
C ASP A 594 55.43 48.44 -8.55
N GLU A 595 54.39 49.22 -8.77
CA GLU A 595 54.43 50.68 -8.65
C GLU A 595 53.12 51.21 -8.12
N ASP A 596 53.19 51.74 -6.89
CA ASP A 596 52.28 52.66 -6.25
C ASP A 596 51.97 53.86 -7.15
N ASP A 597 50.74 54.38 -7.08
CA ASP A 597 50.39 55.78 -6.83
C ASP A 597 48.88 56.02 -7.18
N ASP A 598 48.11 56.27 -6.16
CA ASP A 598 47.53 57.55 -5.72
C ASP A 598 46.43 58.19 -6.58
N GLU A 599 45.37 58.44 -5.88
CA GLU A 599 44.40 59.55 -5.92
C GLU A 599 43.53 59.79 -7.15
N GLY A 600 42.29 60.02 -6.80
CA GLY A 600 41.43 60.94 -7.55
C GLY A 600 39.93 60.56 -7.56
N ASP A 601 39.28 61.17 -6.61
CA ASP A 601 37.92 61.57 -6.49
C ASP A 601 37.17 61.96 -7.75
N ASP A 602 35.93 61.96 -7.60
CA ASP A 602 34.81 62.82 -8.08
C ASP A 602 33.83 62.21 -9.06
N ASP A 603 32.70 61.97 -8.51
CA ASP A 603 31.44 62.74 -8.57
C ASP A 603 30.68 62.75 -9.92
N ASP A 604 29.42 62.55 -9.67
CA ASP A 604 28.25 63.23 -10.22
C ASP A 604 27.52 62.72 -11.46
N GLU A 605 26.30 62.41 -11.11
CA GLU A 605 25.03 62.95 -11.65
C GLU A 605 24.50 62.42 -12.98
N GLU A 606 23.36 61.80 -12.81
CA GLU A 606 22.00 62.29 -13.16
C GLU A 606 21.58 62.28 -14.63
N GLU A 607 20.34 61.90 -14.66
CA GLU A 607 19.22 62.36 -15.52
C GLU A 607 19.01 61.67 -16.87
N ASP A 608 17.95 60.96 -16.88
CA ASP A 608 16.58 61.36 -17.27
C ASP A 608 16.22 61.22 -18.76
N ASP A 609 15.07 60.69 -18.87
CA ASP A 609 14.00 61.04 -19.77
C ASP A 609 13.77 60.36 -21.14
N ALA A 610 12.57 60.00 -21.20
CA ALA A 610 11.60 60.15 -22.30
C ALA A 610 11.26 58.94 -23.17
N ARG A 611 10.07 58.51 -22.87
CA ARG A 611 9.12 58.03 -23.89
C ARG A 611 8.82 59.12 -24.94
N PRO A 612 8.34 58.85 -26.13
CA PRO A 612 6.89 58.70 -26.31
C PRO A 612 6.42 57.64 -27.34
N HIS A 613 5.20 57.17 -27.09
CA HIS A 613 4.00 57.06 -27.94
C HIS A 613 4.19 57.17 -29.48
N ASP A 614 3.62 56.24 -30.22
CA ASP A 614 2.33 56.42 -30.97
C ASP A 614 1.93 55.17 -31.74
N ASP A 615 0.76 54.82 -31.56
CA ASP A 615 -0.45 54.53 -32.34
C ASP A 615 -0.35 53.97 -33.78
N SER A 616 -1.38 53.14 -33.99
CA SER A 616 -2.16 52.81 -35.19
C SER A 616 -1.55 51.78 -36.18
N ASP A 617 -2.19 50.66 -36.38
CA ASP A 617 -3.48 50.25 -36.95
C ASP A 617 -3.85 48.83 -36.60
#